data_6b91f64633ca4776213433231a109112
#
_entry.id   6b91f64633ca4776213433231a109112
#
_cell.length_a   1.000
_cell.length_b   1.000
_cell.length_c   1.000
_cell.angle_alpha   90.00
_cell.angle_beta   90.00
_cell.angle_gamma   90.00
#
_symmetry.space_group_name_H-M   'P 1'
#
loop_
_entity.id
_entity.type
_entity.pdbx_description
1 polymer ?
#
loop_
_entity_poly.entity_id
_entity_poly.type
_entity_poly.pdbx_seq_one_letter_code
_entity_poly.pdbx_strand_id
1 'polypeptide(L)'
;MSVAADAGSFGAASSLEVAGTSYRIFRLDAVKGAERLPFSLKVLLENLLRNEDGRMVTAGQIEALAGWDPAAQPSAEIQFTPARVLMQDFTGVPCAVDLAAMREAMAALGGDPNRVNPLRPAELIIDHSVIADYFGRPDALQRNIELEYRRNAERYQFLRWGQQALRGLRVVPPGTGICHQANLEHLARVVFAEDGTAYPDTMVGTDSHTPMVNGLGVLGWGVGGIEAEAAMLGQPLSMLIPQVIGVRLSGALPEGSTATDLVLTIAELLRSVGVVGTFVEFSGPGVAAVPVANRATIGNMSPEYGCTCAIFPIDEVSLSYLRLTGRPEDQVALVEAYAKEQGLWHDPGCEPACSRVLDLDLSAVTPSIAGPKRPQDRIPLAQAPQAFRAVLGQYAAGAARPARPALPSVLRLMARLALRPAPPLAGLPGRHRSGSMKAAPSRFPPPTRSRSPATGPATGPRRPARCPACRTGRAARSG
;
A
#
# COMPACT_ATOMS: atom_id res chain seq x y z
N MET A 1 31.56 18.97 -4.39
CA MET A 1 32.19 17.70 -4.01
C MET A 1 31.81 16.68 -5.07
N SER A 2 32.80 16.21 -5.84
CA SER A 2 32.61 15.20 -6.88
C SER A 2 31.96 13.96 -6.28
N VAL A 3 30.77 13.60 -6.76
CA VAL A 3 30.18 12.32 -6.52
C VAL A 3 31.00 11.30 -7.29
N ALA A 4 32.04 10.77 -6.63
CA ALA A 4 32.70 9.57 -7.10
C ALA A 4 31.59 8.50 -7.11
N ALA A 5 31.21 8.07 -8.30
CA ALA A 5 30.25 7.04 -8.54
C ALA A 5 30.71 5.78 -7.81
N ASP A 6 29.98 5.40 -6.78
CA ASP A 6 30.03 4.04 -6.30
C ASP A 6 29.32 3.20 -7.39
N ALA A 7 30.12 2.64 -8.29
CA ALA A 7 29.61 1.93 -9.46
C ALA A 7 29.02 0.56 -9.08
N GLY A 8 29.01 0.21 -7.79
CA GLY A 8 28.67 -1.12 -7.30
C GLY A 8 29.57 -2.20 -7.92
N SER A 9 29.38 -3.45 -7.50
CA SER A 9 30.21 -4.60 -7.98
C SER A 9 30.00 -4.92 -9.46
N PHE A 10 28.89 -4.46 -10.06
CA PHE A 10 28.48 -4.82 -11.41
C PHE A 10 28.58 -3.68 -12.43
N GLY A 11 28.95 -2.46 -11.99
CA GLY A 11 28.99 -1.31 -12.89
C GLY A 11 27.61 -0.92 -13.46
N ALA A 12 26.54 -1.22 -12.75
CA ALA A 12 25.15 -1.04 -13.21
C ALA A 12 24.72 0.43 -13.30
N ALA A 13 25.41 1.36 -12.63
CA ALA A 13 25.05 2.77 -12.66
C ALA A 13 25.18 3.35 -14.07
N SER A 14 24.12 3.99 -14.55
CA SER A 14 24.00 4.57 -15.89
C SER A 14 23.11 5.81 -15.84
N SER A 15 22.92 6.49 -16.97
CA SER A 15 22.02 7.63 -17.11
C SER A 15 20.89 7.32 -18.07
N LEU A 16 19.70 7.84 -17.76
CA LEU A 16 18.51 7.80 -18.61
C LEU A 16 18.05 9.24 -18.86
N GLU A 17 17.98 9.63 -20.13
CA GLU A 17 17.49 10.95 -20.54
C GLU A 17 16.00 10.89 -20.84
N VAL A 18 15.20 11.71 -20.13
CA VAL A 18 13.75 11.79 -20.34
C VAL A 18 13.31 13.24 -20.35
N ALA A 19 12.71 13.67 -21.45
CA ALA A 19 12.18 15.04 -21.64
C ALA A 19 13.16 16.16 -21.24
N GLY A 20 14.47 15.94 -21.52
CA GLY A 20 15.54 16.91 -21.22
C GLY A 20 16.07 16.86 -19.78
N THR A 21 15.61 15.90 -18.98
CA THR A 21 16.14 15.65 -17.64
C THR A 21 16.93 14.35 -17.62
N SER A 22 18.14 14.39 -17.04
CA SER A 22 19.00 13.23 -16.87
C SER A 22 18.78 12.60 -15.50
N TYR A 23 18.51 11.30 -15.48
CA TYR A 23 18.32 10.51 -14.27
C TYR A 23 19.42 9.45 -14.18
N ARG A 24 19.98 9.25 -12.99
CA ARG A 24 20.78 8.07 -12.68
C ARG A 24 19.84 6.88 -12.56
N ILE A 25 20.21 5.75 -13.17
CA ILE A 25 19.52 4.46 -13.06
C ILE A 25 20.52 3.35 -12.77
N PHE A 26 20.04 2.18 -12.36
CA PHE A 26 20.84 0.98 -12.17
C PHE A 26 20.36 -0.07 -13.17
N ARG A 27 21.11 -0.28 -14.22
CA ARG A 27 20.75 -1.13 -15.35
C ARG A 27 20.74 -2.61 -14.97
N LEU A 28 19.67 -3.31 -15.32
CA LEU A 28 19.54 -4.76 -15.07
C LEU A 28 20.44 -5.58 -15.98
N ASP A 29 20.66 -5.14 -17.21
CA ASP A 29 21.50 -5.83 -18.21
C ASP A 29 22.99 -5.85 -17.86
N ALA A 30 23.40 -5.09 -16.85
CA ALA A 30 24.75 -5.19 -16.27
C ALA A 30 24.98 -6.55 -15.57
N VAL A 31 23.90 -7.27 -15.22
CA VAL A 31 23.99 -8.56 -14.55
C VAL A 31 23.53 -9.68 -15.47
N LYS A 32 24.43 -10.60 -15.78
CA LYS A 32 24.13 -11.75 -16.63
C LYS A 32 23.00 -12.60 -16.04
N GLY A 33 21.99 -12.90 -16.83
CA GLY A 33 20.82 -13.70 -16.42
C GLY A 33 19.58 -12.86 -16.09
N ALA A 34 19.74 -11.55 -15.89
CA ALA A 34 18.65 -10.64 -15.58
C ALA A 34 17.54 -10.61 -16.65
N GLU A 35 17.92 -10.83 -17.91
CA GLU A 35 17.00 -10.84 -19.06
C GLU A 35 15.88 -11.88 -18.94
N ARG A 36 16.15 -13.01 -18.26
CA ARG A 36 15.21 -14.13 -18.11
C ARG A 36 14.27 -13.97 -16.92
N LEU A 37 14.59 -13.07 -16.02
CA LEU A 37 13.85 -12.92 -14.79
C LEU A 37 12.41 -12.43 -15.03
N PRO A 38 11.44 -12.91 -14.25
CA PRO A 38 10.11 -12.34 -14.15
C PRO A 38 10.15 -10.86 -13.71
N PHE A 39 9.09 -10.11 -13.96
CA PHE A 39 9.00 -8.67 -13.62
C PHE A 39 9.28 -8.37 -12.15
N SER A 40 8.67 -9.13 -11.23
CA SER A 40 8.88 -8.94 -9.80
C SER A 40 10.34 -9.16 -9.40
N LEU A 41 10.99 -10.17 -9.97
CA LEU A 41 12.39 -10.44 -9.68
C LEU A 41 13.33 -9.42 -10.33
N LYS A 42 12.99 -8.84 -11.50
CA LYS A 42 13.68 -7.70 -12.07
C LYS A 42 13.63 -6.48 -11.15
N VAL A 43 12.46 -6.18 -10.57
CA VAL A 43 12.29 -5.10 -9.60
C VAL A 43 13.12 -5.35 -8.33
N LEU A 44 13.16 -6.58 -7.84
CA LEU A 44 14.01 -6.95 -6.71
C LEU A 44 15.50 -6.85 -7.07
N LEU A 45 15.90 -7.22 -8.29
CA LEU A 45 17.30 -7.10 -8.74
C LEU A 45 17.75 -5.65 -8.82
N GLU A 46 16.90 -4.75 -9.37
CA GLU A 46 17.19 -3.31 -9.33
C GLU A 46 17.38 -2.82 -7.90
N ASN A 47 16.48 -3.25 -7.01
CA ASN A 47 16.53 -2.87 -5.60
C ASN A 47 17.85 -3.26 -4.95
N LEU A 48 18.35 -4.48 -5.21
CA LEU A 48 19.64 -4.93 -4.70
C LEU A 48 20.79 -4.13 -5.31
N LEU A 49 20.82 -3.92 -6.64
CA LEU A 49 21.85 -3.15 -7.33
C LEU A 49 21.98 -1.73 -6.78
N ARG A 50 20.85 -1.08 -6.52
CA ARG A 50 20.81 0.29 -6.02
C ARG A 50 21.20 0.41 -4.56
N ASN A 51 20.97 -0.61 -3.75
CA ASN A 51 21.23 -0.61 -2.31
C ASN A 51 22.46 -1.46 -1.93
N GLU A 52 23.28 -1.91 -2.90
CA GLU A 52 24.49 -2.66 -2.63
C GLU A 52 25.44 -1.83 -1.76
N ASP A 53 25.79 -2.34 -0.57
CA ASP A 53 26.70 -1.71 0.39
C ASP A 53 27.82 -2.66 0.85
N GLY A 54 27.84 -3.89 0.32
CA GLY A 54 28.81 -4.94 0.65
C GLY A 54 28.65 -5.51 2.08
N ARG A 55 27.63 -5.09 2.82
CA ARG A 55 27.35 -5.50 4.20
C ARG A 55 25.99 -6.13 4.36
N MET A 56 24.92 -5.34 4.17
CA MET A 56 23.54 -5.81 4.21
C MET A 56 23.13 -6.37 2.85
N VAL A 57 23.41 -5.63 1.78
CA VAL A 57 23.19 -6.06 0.40
C VAL A 57 24.56 -6.32 -0.23
N THR A 58 24.80 -7.56 -0.63
CA THR A 58 26.08 -8.05 -1.14
C THR A 58 25.98 -8.47 -2.60
N ALA A 59 27.13 -8.47 -3.32
CA ALA A 59 27.22 -8.99 -4.68
C ALA A 59 26.70 -10.43 -4.79
N GLY A 60 26.97 -11.28 -3.79
CA GLY A 60 26.47 -12.66 -3.77
C GLY A 60 24.94 -12.79 -3.76
N GLN A 61 24.24 -11.86 -3.15
CA GLN A 61 22.76 -11.81 -3.20
C GLN A 61 22.26 -11.41 -4.60
N ILE A 62 22.94 -10.47 -5.26
CA ILE A 62 22.65 -10.04 -6.62
C ILE A 62 22.87 -11.20 -7.59
N GLU A 63 23.99 -11.91 -7.49
CA GLU A 63 24.31 -13.09 -8.30
C GLU A 63 23.30 -14.22 -8.07
N ALA A 64 22.92 -14.48 -6.81
CA ALA A 64 21.93 -15.51 -6.47
C ALA A 64 20.55 -15.20 -7.09
N LEU A 65 20.13 -13.93 -7.06
CA LEU A 65 18.87 -13.51 -7.68
C LEU A 65 18.93 -13.57 -9.21
N ALA A 66 20.01 -13.10 -9.82
CA ALA A 66 20.19 -13.16 -11.28
C ALA A 66 20.30 -14.60 -11.80
N GLY A 67 20.87 -15.48 -10.98
CA GLY A 67 20.96 -16.92 -11.26
C GLY A 67 19.73 -17.73 -10.88
N TRP A 68 18.61 -17.06 -10.55
CA TRP A 68 17.37 -17.74 -10.13
C TRP A 68 16.94 -18.87 -11.08
N ASP A 69 16.68 -20.02 -10.49
CA ASP A 69 16.16 -21.20 -11.20
C ASP A 69 14.67 -21.39 -10.86
N PRO A 70 13.77 -21.29 -11.87
CA PRO A 70 12.34 -21.44 -11.64
C PRO A 70 11.94 -22.83 -11.10
N ALA A 71 12.76 -23.86 -11.29
CA ALA A 71 12.49 -25.21 -10.81
C ALA A 71 12.99 -25.47 -9.38
N ALA A 72 13.87 -24.60 -8.87
CA ALA A 72 14.46 -24.78 -7.55
C ALA A 72 13.51 -24.38 -6.42
N GLN A 73 13.66 -25.02 -5.26
CA GLN A 73 13.00 -24.54 -4.05
C GLN A 73 13.72 -23.30 -3.50
N PRO A 74 12.99 -22.33 -2.95
CA PRO A 74 13.58 -21.14 -2.32
C PRO A 74 14.60 -21.53 -1.24
N SER A 75 15.84 -21.06 -1.39
CA SER A 75 16.94 -21.35 -0.45
C SER A 75 17.86 -20.16 -0.22
N ALA A 76 17.96 -19.24 -1.17
CA ALA A 76 18.79 -18.06 -1.06
C ALA A 76 17.98 -16.89 -0.48
N GLU A 77 18.58 -16.16 0.44
CA GLU A 77 18.02 -15.01 1.14
C GLU A 77 18.57 -13.72 0.56
N ILE A 78 17.71 -12.73 0.40
CA ILE A 78 18.04 -11.38 -0.06
C ILE A 78 17.51 -10.31 0.90
N GLN A 79 18.07 -9.12 0.82
CA GLN A 79 17.70 -7.96 1.64
C GLN A 79 16.96 -6.93 0.77
N PHE A 80 15.65 -6.81 0.98
CA PHE A 80 14.81 -5.90 0.23
C PHE A 80 14.59 -4.58 0.98
N THR A 81 14.83 -3.45 0.32
CA THR A 81 14.60 -2.12 0.89
C THR A 81 13.48 -1.41 0.14
N PRO A 82 12.25 -1.35 0.69
CA PRO A 82 11.14 -0.69 0.00
C PRO A 82 11.40 0.80 -0.20
N ALA A 83 10.89 1.35 -1.30
CA ALA A 83 10.99 2.78 -1.59
C ALA A 83 10.16 3.63 -0.63
N ARG A 84 9.05 3.11 -0.13
CA ARG A 84 8.16 3.78 0.83
C ARG A 84 7.35 2.79 1.67
N VAL A 85 6.73 3.32 2.73
CA VAL A 85 5.85 2.57 3.63
C VAL A 85 4.47 3.21 3.63
N LEU A 86 3.42 2.40 3.44
CA LEU A 86 2.02 2.83 3.51
C LEU A 86 1.37 2.26 4.77
N MET A 87 0.65 3.09 5.50
CA MET A 87 -0.01 2.70 6.73
C MET A 87 -1.48 3.14 6.73
N GLN A 88 -2.35 2.31 7.25
CA GLN A 88 -3.68 2.70 7.68
C GLN A 88 -3.65 3.11 9.16
N ASP A 89 -4.70 3.72 9.67
CA ASP A 89 -4.67 4.39 10.97
C ASP A 89 -4.69 3.47 12.20
N PHE A 90 -5.17 2.23 12.11
CA PHE A 90 -5.14 1.31 13.27
C PHE A 90 -3.74 0.81 13.59
N THR A 91 -2.91 0.60 12.58
CA THR A 91 -1.54 0.11 12.73
C THR A 91 -0.51 1.24 12.61
N GLY A 92 -0.77 2.25 11.81
CA GLY A 92 0.16 3.34 11.56
C GLY A 92 0.27 4.36 12.70
N VAL A 93 -0.81 4.56 13.48
CA VAL A 93 -0.73 5.44 14.66
C VAL A 93 0.20 4.86 15.72
N PRO A 94 0.13 3.56 16.09
CA PRO A 94 1.14 2.92 16.94
C PRO A 94 2.57 3.10 16.43
N CYS A 95 2.83 2.85 15.16
CA CYS A 95 4.16 3.08 14.57
C CYS A 95 4.66 4.53 14.75
N ALA A 96 3.78 5.51 14.59
CA ALA A 96 4.13 6.91 14.84
C ALA A 96 4.40 7.19 16.33
N VAL A 97 3.68 6.51 17.24
CA VAL A 97 3.91 6.58 18.70
C VAL A 97 5.28 6.01 19.05
N ASP A 98 5.68 4.90 18.43
CA ASP A 98 7.00 4.30 18.67
C ASP A 98 8.13 5.22 18.21
N LEU A 99 7.99 5.91 17.08
CA LEU A 99 8.94 6.96 16.67
C LEU A 99 9.02 8.11 17.71
N ALA A 100 7.89 8.49 18.32
CA ALA A 100 7.89 9.49 19.39
C ALA A 100 8.61 8.97 20.65
N ALA A 101 8.35 7.72 21.06
CA ALA A 101 9.03 7.07 22.17
C ALA A 101 10.55 6.93 21.93
N MET A 102 10.96 6.65 20.70
CA MET A 102 12.39 6.65 20.32
C MET A 102 13.03 8.03 20.48
N ARG A 103 12.30 9.12 20.17
CA ARG A 103 12.78 10.48 20.41
C ARG A 103 12.98 10.78 21.89
N GLU A 104 12.05 10.34 22.73
CA GLU A 104 12.17 10.48 24.19
C GLU A 104 13.37 9.68 24.72
N ALA A 105 13.53 8.43 24.27
CA ALA A 105 14.68 7.60 24.63
C ALA A 105 16.00 8.23 24.17
N MET A 106 16.06 8.77 22.96
CA MET A 106 17.23 9.46 22.43
C MET A 106 17.60 10.66 23.31
N ALA A 107 16.63 11.47 23.69
CA ALA A 107 16.85 12.61 24.58
C ALA A 107 17.31 12.18 25.98
N ALA A 108 16.73 11.11 26.54
CA ALA A 108 17.15 10.55 27.83
C ALA A 108 18.59 10.03 27.83
N LEU A 109 19.06 9.52 26.67
CA LEU A 109 20.44 9.08 26.45
C LEU A 109 21.40 10.24 26.12
N GLY A 110 20.93 11.49 26.10
CA GLY A 110 21.73 12.68 25.79
C GLY A 110 22.00 12.90 24.30
N GLY A 111 21.28 12.18 23.42
CA GLY A 111 21.36 12.35 21.98
C GLY A 111 20.36 13.38 21.45
N ASP A 112 20.49 13.74 20.16
CA ASP A 112 19.57 14.65 19.50
C ASP A 112 18.30 13.89 19.01
N PRO A 113 17.10 14.14 19.59
CA PRO A 113 15.86 13.49 19.22
C PRO A 113 15.44 13.79 17.78
N ASN A 114 15.92 14.89 17.17
CA ASN A 114 15.62 15.23 15.78
C ASN A 114 16.28 14.30 14.75
N ARG A 115 17.18 13.44 15.18
CA ARG A 115 17.77 12.39 14.33
C ARG A 115 16.79 11.22 14.08
N VAL A 116 15.81 11.03 14.97
CA VAL A 116 14.78 9.99 14.79
C VAL A 116 13.71 10.49 13.83
N ASN A 117 13.74 9.99 12.61
CA ASN A 117 12.77 10.27 11.55
C ASN A 117 12.62 9.03 10.67
N PRO A 118 11.51 8.87 9.94
CA PRO A 118 11.46 7.94 8.82
C PRO A 118 12.57 8.23 7.81
N LEU A 119 13.37 7.23 7.48
CA LEU A 119 14.40 7.28 6.43
C LEU A 119 13.84 6.89 5.06
N ARG A 120 12.65 6.30 5.05
CA ARG A 120 11.84 6.06 3.86
C ARG A 120 10.54 6.85 3.98
N PRO A 121 10.02 7.42 2.88
CA PRO A 121 8.72 8.08 2.90
C PRO A 121 7.67 7.19 3.55
N ALA A 122 6.97 7.72 4.56
CA ALA A 122 5.93 7.01 5.29
C ALA A 122 4.62 7.78 5.15
N GLU A 123 3.60 7.12 4.62
CA GLU A 123 2.29 7.70 4.35
C GLU A 123 1.25 7.00 5.21
N LEU A 124 0.52 7.75 6.04
CA LEU A 124 -0.53 7.26 6.90
C LEU A 124 -1.88 7.80 6.45
N ILE A 125 -2.81 6.93 6.11
CA ILE A 125 -4.14 7.30 5.64
C ILE A 125 -5.17 6.97 6.71
N ILE A 126 -6.02 7.94 7.04
CA ILE A 126 -7.09 7.79 8.03
C ILE A 126 -8.35 7.30 7.30
N ASP A 127 -8.65 6.01 7.42
CA ASP A 127 -9.80 5.41 6.78
C ASP A 127 -10.47 4.30 7.60
N HIS A 128 -9.71 3.41 8.21
CA HIS A 128 -10.24 2.22 8.89
C HIS A 128 -11.03 2.54 10.15
N SER A 129 -10.71 3.62 10.84
CA SER A 129 -11.42 4.05 12.06
C SER A 129 -12.68 4.86 11.78
N VAL A 130 -12.86 5.33 10.56
CA VAL A 130 -14.01 6.18 10.20
C VAL A 130 -15.29 5.37 10.17
N ILE A 131 -16.27 5.77 10.99
CA ILE A 131 -17.55 5.09 11.12
C ILE A 131 -18.64 5.89 10.41
N ALA A 132 -19.50 5.23 9.63
CA ALA A 132 -20.66 5.84 9.00
C ALA A 132 -21.84 5.91 9.99
N ASP A 133 -21.81 6.86 10.93
CA ASP A 133 -22.92 7.11 11.86
C ASP A 133 -24.14 7.73 11.16
N TYR A 134 -23.88 8.54 10.15
CA TYR A 134 -24.88 9.16 9.30
C TYR A 134 -24.82 8.58 7.90
N PHE A 135 -25.96 8.25 7.32
CA PHE A 135 -26.10 7.68 5.97
C PHE A 135 -27.40 8.15 5.33
N GLY A 136 -27.51 8.02 4.00
CA GLY A 136 -28.74 8.30 3.24
C GLY A 136 -29.18 9.77 3.27
N ARG A 137 -28.26 10.71 3.50
CA ARG A 137 -28.52 12.16 3.54
C ARG A 137 -27.37 12.95 2.93
N PRO A 138 -27.62 14.14 2.35
CA PRO A 138 -26.60 14.93 1.65
C PRO A 138 -25.44 15.37 2.53
N ASP A 139 -25.65 15.59 3.83
CA ASP A 139 -24.64 16.05 4.80
C ASP A 139 -23.97 14.90 5.58
N ALA A 140 -24.20 13.63 5.19
CA ALA A 140 -23.68 12.47 5.90
C ALA A 140 -22.14 12.48 5.99
N LEU A 141 -21.45 12.74 4.87
CA LEU A 141 -19.99 12.78 4.82
C LEU A 141 -19.43 13.81 5.82
N GLN A 142 -19.92 15.04 5.74
CA GLN A 142 -19.45 16.11 6.62
C GLN A 142 -19.66 15.79 8.10
N ARG A 143 -20.85 15.27 8.46
CA ARG A 143 -21.15 14.89 9.84
C ARG A 143 -20.31 13.74 10.37
N ASN A 144 -20.03 12.76 9.52
CA ASN A 144 -19.15 11.65 9.91
C ASN A 144 -17.72 12.14 10.15
N ILE A 145 -17.20 13.03 9.32
CA ILE A 145 -15.88 13.64 9.51
C ILE A 145 -15.84 14.45 10.82
N GLU A 146 -16.84 15.27 11.11
CA GLU A 146 -16.93 16.04 12.33
C GLU A 146 -16.96 15.14 13.59
N LEU A 147 -17.69 14.02 13.51
CA LEU A 147 -17.72 13.03 14.59
C LEU A 147 -16.38 12.34 14.77
N GLU A 148 -15.72 11.97 13.66
CA GLU A 148 -14.40 11.35 13.68
C GLU A 148 -13.38 12.25 14.39
N TYR A 149 -13.30 13.52 14.01
CA TYR A 149 -12.42 14.47 14.68
C TYR A 149 -12.75 14.66 16.17
N ARG A 150 -14.03 14.64 16.53
CA ARG A 150 -14.47 14.77 17.93
C ARG A 150 -14.11 13.53 18.75
N ARG A 151 -14.35 12.32 18.21
CA ARG A 151 -14.05 11.06 18.90
C ARG A 151 -12.58 10.85 19.13
N ASN A 152 -11.77 11.21 18.16
CA ASN A 152 -10.35 10.92 18.12
C ASN A 152 -9.48 12.18 18.20
N ALA A 153 -9.97 13.23 18.89
CA ALA A 153 -9.31 14.53 18.95
C ALA A 153 -7.85 14.45 19.43
N GLU A 154 -7.57 13.63 20.44
CA GLU A 154 -6.23 13.42 20.99
C GLU A 154 -5.30 12.77 19.94
N ARG A 155 -5.78 11.75 19.23
CA ARG A 155 -5.04 11.10 18.14
C ARG A 155 -4.70 12.09 17.02
N TYR A 156 -5.62 12.96 16.64
CA TYR A 156 -5.37 13.96 15.60
C TYR A 156 -4.42 15.06 16.04
N GLN A 157 -4.43 15.45 17.31
CA GLN A 157 -3.43 16.36 17.86
C GLN A 157 -2.03 15.73 17.79
N PHE A 158 -1.91 14.47 18.17
CA PHE A 158 -0.66 13.70 18.06
C PHE A 158 -0.17 13.59 16.61
N LEU A 159 -1.04 13.19 15.68
CA LEU A 159 -0.67 13.05 14.26
C LEU A 159 -0.29 14.39 13.63
N ARG A 160 -0.96 15.48 14.01
CA ARG A 160 -0.57 16.82 13.55
C ARG A 160 0.83 17.21 14.04
N TRP A 161 1.13 16.91 15.30
CA TRP A 161 2.49 17.05 15.83
C TRP A 161 3.46 16.16 15.04
N GLY A 162 3.11 14.91 14.81
CA GLY A 162 3.95 13.96 14.09
C GLY A 162 4.34 14.44 12.69
N GLN A 163 3.39 14.95 11.91
CA GLN A 163 3.68 15.53 10.58
C GLN A 163 4.65 16.71 10.61
N GLN A 164 4.63 17.50 11.69
CA GLN A 164 5.52 18.66 11.83
C GLN A 164 6.89 18.27 12.38
N ALA A 165 6.93 17.29 13.27
CA ALA A 165 8.13 16.88 13.98
C ALA A 165 8.93 15.81 13.20
N LEU A 166 8.27 14.86 12.55
CA LEU A 166 8.87 13.72 11.86
C LEU A 166 8.98 14.02 10.37
N ARG A 167 10.18 14.29 9.91
CA ARG A 167 10.46 14.42 8.47
C ARG A 167 10.19 13.08 7.78
N GLY A 168 9.53 13.09 6.61
CA GLY A 168 9.19 11.89 5.87
C GLY A 168 7.87 11.24 6.28
N LEU A 169 7.19 11.72 7.34
CA LEU A 169 5.83 11.27 7.68
C LEU A 169 4.79 12.19 7.08
N ARG A 170 3.89 11.63 6.27
CA ARG A 170 2.72 12.31 5.69
C ARG A 170 1.44 11.66 6.22
N VAL A 171 0.50 12.47 6.70
CA VAL A 171 -0.82 11.98 7.14
C VAL A 171 -1.90 12.50 6.20
N VAL A 172 -2.69 11.58 5.65
CA VAL A 172 -3.86 11.88 4.81
C VAL A 172 -5.10 11.90 5.70
N PRO A 173 -5.86 13.01 5.74
CA PRO A 173 -6.95 13.19 6.69
C PRO A 173 -8.17 12.30 6.36
N PRO A 174 -9.09 12.08 7.33
CA PRO A 174 -10.31 11.31 7.12
C PRO A 174 -11.21 11.95 6.05
N GLY A 175 -11.93 11.10 5.32
CA GLY A 175 -12.83 11.53 4.24
C GLY A 175 -12.13 11.76 2.89
N THR A 176 -10.82 11.52 2.79
CA THR A 176 -10.06 11.62 1.54
C THR A 176 -10.28 10.39 0.64
N GLY A 177 -10.46 9.23 1.22
CA GLY A 177 -10.68 7.96 0.52
C GLY A 177 -10.14 6.77 1.30
N ILE A 178 -10.33 5.58 0.74
CA ILE A 178 -9.81 4.33 1.28
C ILE A 178 -8.30 4.25 0.98
N CYS A 179 -7.52 3.72 1.93
CA CYS A 179 -6.05 3.66 1.91
C CYS A 179 -5.48 3.22 0.55
N HIS A 180 -5.88 2.04 0.07
CA HIS A 180 -5.30 1.49 -1.15
C HIS A 180 -5.82 2.16 -2.43
N GLN A 181 -7.04 2.70 -2.43
CA GLN A 181 -7.56 3.50 -3.54
C GLN A 181 -6.84 4.86 -3.62
N ALA A 182 -6.72 5.55 -2.49
CA ALA A 182 -5.96 6.81 -2.43
C ALA A 182 -4.48 6.60 -2.82
N ASN A 183 -3.90 5.46 -2.43
CA ASN A 183 -2.56 5.08 -2.86
C ASN A 183 -2.49 4.91 -4.38
N LEU A 184 -3.36 4.10 -4.97
CA LEU A 184 -3.38 3.81 -6.40
C LEU A 184 -3.59 5.08 -7.23
N GLU A 185 -4.53 5.94 -6.81
CA GLU A 185 -4.96 7.12 -7.55
C GLU A 185 -4.05 8.34 -7.37
N HIS A 186 -3.36 8.46 -6.22
CA HIS A 186 -2.65 9.70 -5.88
C HIS A 186 -1.22 9.53 -5.38
N LEU A 187 -0.89 8.44 -4.69
CA LEU A 187 0.40 8.30 -4.01
C LEU A 187 1.41 7.46 -4.79
N ALA A 188 0.95 6.39 -5.44
CA ALA A 188 1.81 5.51 -6.22
C ALA A 188 2.43 6.27 -7.40
N ARG A 189 3.77 6.21 -7.51
CA ARG A 189 4.54 6.91 -8.54
C ARG A 189 4.91 6.03 -9.72
N VAL A 190 4.87 4.71 -9.54
CA VAL A 190 5.34 3.65 -10.45
C VAL A 190 6.87 3.68 -10.66
N VAL A 191 7.42 4.86 -10.90
CA VAL A 191 8.86 5.12 -10.91
C VAL A 191 9.11 6.35 -10.04
N PHE A 192 9.99 6.23 -9.05
CA PHE A 192 10.48 7.34 -8.27
C PHE A 192 11.54 8.13 -9.05
N ALA A 193 11.57 9.44 -8.78
CA ALA A 193 12.66 10.33 -9.15
C ALA A 193 13.05 11.12 -7.91
N GLU A 194 14.12 10.73 -7.24
CA GLU A 194 14.57 11.33 -5.99
C GLU A 194 16.10 11.54 -6.05
N ASP A 195 16.55 12.72 -5.70
CA ASP A 195 17.97 13.11 -5.74
C ASP A 195 18.66 12.78 -7.08
N GLY A 196 17.93 12.98 -8.19
CA GLY A 196 18.43 12.70 -9.55
C GLY A 196 18.50 11.22 -9.91
N THR A 197 18.02 10.31 -9.06
CA THR A 197 17.98 8.87 -9.31
C THR A 197 16.56 8.42 -9.60
N ALA A 198 16.36 7.66 -10.69
CA ALA A 198 15.10 7.03 -11.02
C ALA A 198 15.16 5.53 -10.72
N TYR A 199 14.09 5.02 -10.08
CA TYR A 199 14.00 3.63 -9.66
C TYR A 199 12.53 3.19 -9.48
N PRO A 200 12.20 1.89 -9.52
CA PRO A 200 10.84 1.42 -9.36
C PRO A 200 10.23 1.82 -8.00
N ASP A 201 8.98 2.27 -8.02
CA ASP A 201 8.18 2.37 -6.80
C ASP A 201 7.97 0.97 -6.25
N THR A 202 8.40 0.77 -5.02
CA THR A 202 8.20 -0.46 -4.25
C THR A 202 7.73 -0.10 -2.86
N MET A 203 6.82 -0.89 -2.31
CA MET A 203 6.27 -0.55 -1.02
C MET A 203 5.96 -1.75 -0.15
N VAL A 204 5.96 -1.51 1.15
CA VAL A 204 5.29 -2.38 2.12
C VAL A 204 4.19 -1.60 2.81
N GLY A 205 3.15 -2.30 3.23
CA GLY A 205 2.04 -1.66 3.93
C GLY A 205 1.60 -2.44 5.13
N THR A 206 1.04 -1.75 6.12
CA THR A 206 0.53 -2.38 7.35
C THR A 206 -0.85 -3.01 7.20
N ASP A 207 -1.27 -3.22 5.97
CA ASP A 207 -2.56 -3.82 5.63
C ASP A 207 -2.39 -4.96 4.62
N SER A 208 -3.19 -6.03 4.76
CA SER A 208 -3.13 -7.21 3.90
C SER A 208 -3.49 -6.91 2.45
N HIS A 209 -4.30 -5.87 2.18
CA HIS A 209 -4.71 -5.46 0.84
C HIS A 209 -3.75 -4.48 0.15
N THR A 210 -2.56 -4.27 0.72
CA THR A 210 -1.46 -3.52 0.08
C THR A 210 -1.17 -3.96 -1.37
N PRO A 211 -1.27 -5.25 -1.74
CA PRO A 211 -1.07 -5.71 -3.11
C PRO A 211 -2.02 -5.12 -4.17
N MET A 212 -3.03 -4.34 -3.78
CA MET A 212 -3.85 -3.60 -4.75
C MET A 212 -3.01 -2.74 -5.70
N VAL A 213 -1.88 -2.21 -5.23
CA VAL A 213 -0.95 -1.40 -6.06
C VAL A 213 -0.26 -2.21 -7.16
N ASN A 214 -0.20 -3.55 -7.03
CA ASN A 214 0.40 -4.41 -8.03
C ASN A 214 -0.31 -4.33 -9.39
N GLY A 215 -1.59 -3.94 -9.41
CA GLY A 215 -2.35 -3.69 -10.63
C GLY A 215 -1.82 -2.51 -11.46
N LEU A 216 -1.03 -1.63 -10.87
CA LEU A 216 -0.36 -0.51 -11.54
C LEU A 216 1.11 -0.81 -11.91
N GLY A 217 1.58 -2.03 -11.65
CA GLY A 217 2.96 -2.43 -11.90
C GLY A 217 3.93 -2.08 -10.76
N VAL A 218 3.42 -1.71 -9.60
CA VAL A 218 4.22 -1.42 -8.39
C VAL A 218 4.32 -2.68 -7.53
N LEU A 219 5.53 -3.09 -7.20
CA LEU A 219 5.74 -4.24 -6.32
C LEU A 219 5.47 -3.84 -4.87
N GLY A 220 4.50 -4.48 -4.24
CA GLY A 220 4.14 -4.20 -2.86
C GLY A 220 3.32 -5.29 -2.21
N TRP A 221 3.48 -5.46 -0.89
CA TRP A 221 2.74 -6.45 -0.09
C TRP A 221 2.54 -5.99 1.35
N GLY A 222 1.65 -6.70 2.07
CA GLY A 222 1.35 -6.45 3.47
C GLY A 222 2.43 -7.01 4.41
N VAL A 223 2.76 -6.24 5.44
CA VAL A 223 3.70 -6.61 6.51
C VAL A 223 3.10 -6.31 7.88
N GLY A 224 3.71 -6.83 8.94
CA GLY A 224 3.38 -6.45 10.31
C GLY A 224 3.84 -5.04 10.68
N GLY A 225 3.32 -4.47 11.78
CA GLY A 225 3.69 -3.13 12.25
C GLY A 225 5.20 -2.99 12.51
N ILE A 226 5.80 -3.96 13.19
CA ILE A 226 7.24 -3.97 13.50
C ILE A 226 8.10 -3.98 12.22
N GLU A 227 7.69 -4.74 11.21
CA GLU A 227 8.40 -4.77 9.92
C GLU A 227 8.27 -3.44 9.18
N ALA A 228 7.09 -2.80 9.26
CA ALA A 228 6.89 -1.46 8.70
C ALA A 228 7.77 -0.42 9.40
N GLU A 229 7.89 -0.48 10.73
CA GLU A 229 8.81 0.38 11.51
C GLU A 229 10.26 0.16 11.12
N ALA A 230 10.70 -1.09 11.01
CA ALA A 230 12.05 -1.43 10.56
C ALA A 230 12.32 -0.83 9.17
N ALA A 231 11.38 -0.99 8.23
CA ALA A 231 11.47 -0.43 6.89
C ALA A 231 11.52 1.11 6.91
N MET A 232 10.68 1.77 7.73
CA MET A 232 10.73 3.23 7.92
C MET A 232 12.07 3.71 8.43
N LEU A 233 12.71 2.95 9.31
CA LEU A 233 14.04 3.24 9.87
C LEU A 233 15.19 2.86 8.91
N GLY A 234 14.87 2.46 7.67
CA GLY A 234 15.85 2.13 6.65
C GLY A 234 16.49 0.76 6.80
N GLN A 235 15.95 -0.12 7.66
CA GLN A 235 16.40 -1.50 7.73
C GLN A 235 15.82 -2.29 6.55
N PRO A 236 16.63 -3.06 5.83
CA PRO A 236 16.11 -3.93 4.79
C PRO A 236 15.30 -5.09 5.40
N LEU A 237 14.34 -5.56 4.64
CA LEU A 237 13.53 -6.73 4.98
C LEU A 237 14.17 -7.97 4.39
N SER A 238 14.46 -8.95 5.24
CA SER A 238 15.00 -10.23 4.82
C SER A 238 13.90 -11.11 4.22
N MET A 239 14.15 -11.69 3.06
CA MET A 239 13.24 -12.60 2.39
C MET A 239 13.97 -13.66 1.57
N LEU A 240 13.40 -14.85 1.46
CA LEU A 240 13.83 -15.81 0.46
C LEU A 240 13.47 -15.33 -0.94
N ILE A 241 14.33 -15.60 -1.93
CA ILE A 241 13.97 -15.38 -3.33
C ILE A 241 12.74 -16.25 -3.64
N PRO A 242 11.58 -15.63 -3.99
CA PRO A 242 10.33 -16.38 -4.07
C PRO A 242 10.22 -17.22 -5.34
N GLN A 243 9.39 -18.25 -5.31
CA GLN A 243 8.86 -18.84 -6.54
C GLN A 243 7.89 -17.87 -7.20
N VAL A 244 7.85 -17.89 -8.53
CA VAL A 244 6.95 -17.03 -9.33
C VAL A 244 6.03 -17.91 -10.15
N ILE A 245 4.72 -17.70 -9.99
CA ILE A 245 3.67 -18.36 -10.75
C ILE A 245 3.18 -17.39 -11.86
N GLY A 246 3.36 -17.76 -13.11
CA GLY A 246 2.86 -16.98 -14.23
C GLY A 246 1.39 -17.31 -14.53
N VAL A 247 0.58 -16.28 -14.79
CA VAL A 247 -0.78 -16.42 -15.33
C VAL A 247 -0.82 -15.75 -16.69
N ARG A 248 -0.87 -16.56 -17.75
CA ARG A 248 -0.93 -16.08 -19.12
C ARG A 248 -2.38 -15.83 -19.52
N LEU A 249 -2.72 -14.57 -19.74
CA LEU A 249 -4.05 -14.13 -20.14
C LEU A 249 -4.18 -14.10 -21.65
N SER A 250 -5.28 -14.61 -22.18
CA SER A 250 -5.66 -14.51 -23.58
C SER A 250 -7.12 -14.07 -23.72
N GLY A 251 -7.52 -13.65 -24.93
CA GLY A 251 -8.88 -13.21 -25.21
C GLY A 251 -9.28 -11.92 -24.47
N ALA A 252 -10.59 -11.74 -24.33
CA ALA A 252 -11.20 -10.61 -23.61
C ALA A 252 -12.45 -11.09 -22.86
N LEU A 253 -12.84 -10.35 -21.81
CA LEU A 253 -14.07 -10.67 -21.06
C LEU A 253 -15.29 -10.59 -21.97
N PRO A 254 -16.18 -11.59 -21.91
CA PRO A 254 -17.42 -11.56 -22.69
C PRO A 254 -18.37 -10.50 -22.15
N GLU A 255 -19.27 -10.04 -23.01
CA GLU A 255 -20.35 -9.13 -22.62
C GLU A 255 -21.19 -9.75 -21.48
N GLY A 256 -21.49 -8.94 -20.46
CA GLY A 256 -22.21 -9.39 -19.26
C GLY A 256 -21.34 -9.97 -18.15
N SER A 257 -20.05 -10.25 -18.38
CA SER A 257 -19.09 -10.57 -17.32
C SER A 257 -18.45 -9.30 -16.76
N THR A 258 -18.21 -9.32 -15.46
CA THR A 258 -17.65 -8.19 -14.71
C THR A 258 -16.25 -8.47 -14.22
N ALA A 259 -15.57 -7.40 -13.71
CA ALA A 259 -14.30 -7.54 -12.99
C ALA A 259 -14.39 -8.54 -11.84
N THR A 260 -15.50 -8.55 -11.11
CA THR A 260 -15.72 -9.47 -9.99
C THR A 260 -15.72 -10.94 -10.46
N ASP A 261 -16.34 -11.24 -11.60
CA ASP A 261 -16.35 -12.61 -12.16
C ASP A 261 -14.94 -13.07 -12.50
N LEU A 262 -14.13 -12.17 -13.10
CA LEU A 262 -12.73 -12.43 -13.39
C LEU A 262 -11.93 -12.68 -12.11
N VAL A 263 -12.06 -11.81 -11.11
CA VAL A 263 -11.34 -11.91 -9.84
C VAL A 263 -11.68 -13.22 -9.12
N LEU A 264 -12.95 -13.60 -9.07
CA LEU A 264 -13.39 -14.87 -8.47
C LEU A 264 -12.84 -16.07 -9.23
N THR A 265 -12.78 -15.99 -10.57
CA THR A 265 -12.20 -17.06 -11.43
C THR A 265 -10.71 -17.22 -11.16
N ILE A 266 -9.97 -16.10 -11.06
CA ILE A 266 -8.52 -16.12 -10.75
C ILE A 266 -8.30 -16.64 -9.32
N ALA A 267 -9.12 -16.20 -8.35
CA ALA A 267 -8.99 -16.64 -6.98
C ALA A 267 -9.20 -18.16 -6.83
N GLU A 268 -10.20 -18.71 -7.51
CA GLU A 268 -10.44 -20.16 -7.57
C GLU A 268 -9.25 -20.90 -8.21
N LEU A 269 -8.78 -20.41 -9.36
CA LEU A 269 -7.64 -21.00 -10.09
C LEU A 269 -6.38 -21.02 -9.21
N LEU A 270 -5.96 -19.88 -8.69
CA LEU A 270 -4.75 -19.76 -7.89
C LEU A 270 -4.85 -20.56 -6.57
N ARG A 271 -6.03 -20.57 -5.96
CA ARG A 271 -6.25 -21.36 -4.75
C ARG A 271 -6.15 -22.86 -5.00
N SER A 272 -6.64 -23.32 -6.15
CA SER A 272 -6.56 -24.75 -6.53
C SER A 272 -5.12 -25.22 -6.77
N VAL A 273 -4.26 -24.31 -7.21
CA VAL A 273 -2.83 -24.57 -7.50
C VAL A 273 -1.97 -24.54 -6.24
N GLY A 274 -2.36 -23.71 -5.24
CA GLY A 274 -1.60 -23.49 -4.03
C GLY A 274 -0.43 -22.52 -4.22
N VAL A 275 -0.71 -21.23 -4.03
CA VAL A 275 0.23 -20.12 -4.27
C VAL A 275 0.73 -19.45 -2.99
N VAL A 276 0.61 -20.12 -1.85
CA VAL A 276 1.00 -19.54 -0.56
C VAL A 276 2.50 -19.25 -0.53
N GLY A 277 2.84 -17.99 -0.21
CA GLY A 277 4.23 -17.55 -0.13
C GLY A 277 4.93 -17.37 -1.49
N THR A 278 4.19 -17.46 -2.61
CA THR A 278 4.73 -17.21 -3.95
C THR A 278 4.39 -15.80 -4.43
N PHE A 279 5.07 -15.34 -5.47
CA PHE A 279 4.64 -14.21 -6.27
C PHE A 279 3.82 -14.73 -7.46
N VAL A 280 2.83 -13.95 -7.87
CA VAL A 280 2.03 -14.21 -9.06
C VAL A 280 2.27 -13.08 -10.06
N GLU A 281 2.50 -13.41 -11.32
CA GLU A 281 2.68 -12.44 -12.40
C GLU A 281 1.72 -12.70 -13.55
N PHE A 282 1.18 -11.62 -14.11
CA PHE A 282 0.30 -11.70 -15.28
C PHE A 282 1.06 -11.36 -16.56
N SER A 283 0.85 -12.14 -17.60
CA SER A 283 1.48 -11.96 -18.90
C SER A 283 0.51 -12.32 -20.04
N GLY A 284 0.97 -12.25 -21.27
CA GLY A 284 0.21 -12.64 -22.46
C GLY A 284 -0.67 -11.52 -23.04
N PRO A 285 -1.25 -11.76 -24.22
CA PRO A 285 -1.96 -10.73 -24.99
C PRO A 285 -3.25 -10.23 -24.33
N GLY A 286 -3.85 -11.00 -23.43
CA GLY A 286 -5.06 -10.61 -22.69
C GLY A 286 -4.84 -9.53 -21.64
N VAL A 287 -3.59 -9.24 -21.23
CA VAL A 287 -3.28 -8.21 -20.22
C VAL A 287 -3.81 -6.84 -20.65
N ALA A 288 -3.63 -6.46 -21.91
CA ALA A 288 -4.09 -5.17 -22.44
C ALA A 288 -5.62 -5.00 -22.43
N ALA A 289 -6.37 -6.11 -22.38
CA ALA A 289 -7.84 -6.09 -22.28
C ALA A 289 -8.35 -5.89 -20.83
N VAL A 290 -7.46 -5.87 -19.83
CA VAL A 290 -7.83 -5.71 -18.42
C VAL A 290 -7.48 -4.28 -17.96
N PRO A 291 -8.46 -3.42 -17.69
CA PRO A 291 -8.22 -2.06 -17.14
C PRO A 291 -7.51 -2.09 -15.80
N VAL A 292 -6.73 -1.04 -15.46
CA VAL A 292 -5.97 -0.97 -14.20
C VAL A 292 -6.86 -1.18 -12.98
N ALA A 293 -8.07 -0.64 -12.94
CA ALA A 293 -8.99 -0.83 -11.82
C ALA A 293 -9.33 -2.32 -11.59
N ASN A 294 -9.44 -3.12 -12.67
CA ASN A 294 -9.66 -4.55 -12.58
C ASN A 294 -8.40 -5.30 -12.15
N ARG A 295 -7.22 -4.91 -12.70
CA ARG A 295 -5.92 -5.44 -12.26
C ARG A 295 -5.72 -5.18 -10.75
N ALA A 296 -6.04 -3.98 -10.29
CA ALA A 296 -5.96 -3.59 -8.89
C ALA A 296 -6.87 -4.44 -8.01
N THR A 297 -8.09 -4.74 -8.46
CA THR A 297 -9.01 -5.63 -7.74
C THR A 297 -8.46 -7.05 -7.64
N ILE A 298 -7.80 -7.55 -8.69
CA ILE A 298 -7.12 -8.85 -8.67
C ILE A 298 -5.98 -8.83 -7.64
N GLY A 299 -5.10 -7.82 -7.71
CA GLY A 299 -4.02 -7.64 -6.74
C GLY A 299 -4.52 -7.51 -5.29
N ASN A 300 -5.62 -6.78 -5.08
CA ASN A 300 -6.25 -6.59 -3.77
C ASN A 300 -6.63 -7.91 -3.09
N MET A 301 -7.05 -8.91 -3.86
CA MET A 301 -7.45 -10.22 -3.34
C MET A 301 -6.31 -11.23 -3.18
N SER A 302 -5.04 -10.80 -3.28
CA SER A 302 -3.88 -11.67 -3.03
C SER A 302 -3.95 -12.43 -1.69
N PRO A 303 -4.40 -11.84 -0.57
CA PRO A 303 -4.56 -12.56 0.69
C PRO A 303 -5.58 -13.70 0.62
N GLU A 304 -6.66 -13.53 -0.13
CA GLU A 304 -7.74 -14.53 -0.24
C GLU A 304 -7.28 -15.79 -0.96
N TYR A 305 -6.46 -15.68 -1.98
CA TYR A 305 -5.87 -16.86 -2.62
C TYR A 305 -4.49 -17.22 -2.06
N GLY A 306 -3.89 -16.35 -1.24
CA GLY A 306 -2.76 -16.67 -0.36
C GLY A 306 -1.38 -16.38 -0.94
N CYS A 307 -1.24 -15.67 -2.08
CA CYS A 307 0.06 -15.25 -2.56
C CYS A 307 0.54 -13.97 -1.87
N THR A 308 1.84 -13.69 -1.95
CA THR A 308 2.43 -12.47 -1.36
C THR A 308 2.08 -11.25 -2.20
N CYS A 309 2.15 -11.34 -3.51
CA CYS A 309 1.74 -10.30 -4.46
C CYS A 309 1.21 -10.90 -5.75
N ALA A 310 0.43 -10.11 -6.52
CA ALA A 310 -0.10 -10.49 -7.81
C ALA A 310 0.07 -9.30 -8.77
N ILE A 311 1.22 -9.25 -9.46
CA ILE A 311 1.67 -8.07 -10.19
C ILE A 311 1.34 -8.15 -11.68
N PHE A 312 0.95 -7.00 -12.23
CA PHE A 312 0.81 -6.79 -13.68
C PHE A 312 2.01 -6.01 -14.23
N PRO A 313 2.40 -6.24 -15.47
CA PRO A 313 3.43 -5.44 -16.12
C PRO A 313 2.92 -4.03 -16.41
N ILE A 314 3.85 -3.10 -16.60
CA ILE A 314 3.56 -1.72 -17.01
C ILE A 314 3.30 -1.72 -18.52
N ASP A 315 2.21 -1.06 -18.96
CA ASP A 315 1.80 -0.94 -20.36
C ASP A 315 1.10 0.39 -20.63
N GLU A 316 0.60 0.59 -21.85
CA GLU A 316 -0.15 1.79 -22.23
C GLU A 316 -1.41 2.00 -21.39
N VAL A 317 -2.05 0.91 -20.91
CA VAL A 317 -3.21 1.00 -20.02
C VAL A 317 -2.81 1.60 -18.66
N SER A 318 -1.60 1.26 -18.18
CA SER A 318 -1.03 1.87 -16.97
C SER A 318 -0.77 3.36 -17.16
N LEU A 319 -0.19 3.78 -18.30
CA LEU A 319 0.06 5.19 -18.59
C LEU A 319 -1.25 6.00 -18.72
N SER A 320 -2.24 5.42 -19.39
CA SER A 320 -3.57 6.02 -19.53
C SER A 320 -4.24 6.23 -18.16
N TYR A 321 -4.07 5.30 -17.23
CA TYR A 321 -4.57 5.44 -15.87
C TYR A 321 -3.83 6.52 -15.09
N LEU A 322 -2.52 6.64 -15.23
CA LEU A 322 -1.74 7.72 -14.62
C LEU A 322 -2.21 9.10 -15.09
N ARG A 323 -2.46 9.26 -16.40
CA ARG A 323 -3.03 10.49 -16.96
C ARG A 323 -4.43 10.77 -16.43
N LEU A 324 -5.30 9.75 -16.40
CA LEU A 324 -6.67 9.84 -15.88
C LEU A 324 -6.70 10.31 -14.42
N THR A 325 -5.76 9.86 -13.62
CA THR A 325 -5.65 10.18 -12.19
C THR A 325 -4.77 11.41 -11.92
N GLY A 326 -4.41 12.16 -12.96
CA GLY A 326 -3.80 13.49 -12.87
C GLY A 326 -2.30 13.50 -12.57
N ARG A 327 -1.57 12.40 -12.88
CA ARG A 327 -0.10 12.45 -12.85
C ARG A 327 0.39 13.36 -13.98
N PRO A 328 1.42 14.20 -13.72
CA PRO A 328 1.94 15.10 -14.74
C PRO A 328 2.66 14.33 -15.87
N GLU A 329 2.68 14.87 -17.07
CA GLU A 329 3.21 14.18 -18.26
C GLU A 329 4.71 13.86 -18.16
N ASP A 330 5.49 14.64 -17.44
CA ASP A 330 6.90 14.33 -17.15
C ASP A 330 7.04 13.03 -16.33
N GLN A 331 6.17 12.82 -15.35
CA GLN A 331 6.11 11.57 -14.58
C GLN A 331 5.67 10.40 -15.48
N VAL A 332 4.68 10.60 -16.34
CA VAL A 332 4.21 9.54 -17.28
C VAL A 332 5.30 9.16 -18.27
N ALA A 333 5.99 10.16 -18.83
CA ALA A 333 7.12 9.94 -19.75
C ALA A 333 8.27 9.21 -19.05
N LEU A 334 8.56 9.54 -17.78
CA LEU A 334 9.57 8.85 -16.99
C LEU A 334 9.20 7.39 -16.78
N VAL A 335 7.96 7.08 -16.42
CA VAL A 335 7.48 5.71 -16.24
C VAL A 335 7.63 4.90 -17.51
N GLU A 336 7.23 5.46 -18.65
CA GLU A 336 7.35 4.79 -19.96
C GLU A 336 8.81 4.51 -20.32
N ALA A 337 9.65 5.54 -20.29
CA ALA A 337 11.05 5.42 -20.66
C ALA A 337 11.80 4.45 -19.75
N TYR A 338 11.60 4.55 -18.46
CA TYR A 338 12.23 3.67 -17.47
C TYR A 338 11.79 2.21 -17.63
N ALA A 339 10.48 1.97 -17.79
CA ALA A 339 9.97 0.62 -17.94
C ALA A 339 10.49 -0.07 -19.22
N LYS A 340 10.61 0.68 -20.32
CA LYS A 340 11.19 0.19 -21.57
C LYS A 340 12.68 -0.09 -21.44
N GLU A 341 13.44 0.81 -20.82
CA GLU A 341 14.89 0.68 -20.64
C GLU A 341 15.26 -0.53 -19.77
N GLN A 342 14.46 -0.79 -18.74
CA GLN A 342 14.71 -1.87 -17.77
C GLN A 342 14.02 -3.20 -18.14
N GLY A 343 13.34 -3.30 -19.28
CA GLY A 343 12.61 -4.51 -19.67
C GLY A 343 11.46 -4.86 -18.71
N LEU A 344 10.82 -3.82 -18.13
CA LEU A 344 9.61 -3.91 -17.30
C LEU A 344 8.34 -3.57 -18.07
N TRP A 345 8.49 -3.16 -19.33
CA TRP A 345 7.38 -2.89 -20.23
C TRP A 345 6.75 -4.18 -20.73
N HIS A 346 5.43 -4.22 -20.78
CA HIS A 346 4.69 -5.39 -21.27
C HIS A 346 4.98 -5.69 -22.74
N ASP A 347 5.46 -6.88 -22.99
CA ASP A 347 5.57 -7.47 -24.33
C ASP A 347 4.66 -8.71 -24.41
N PRO A 348 3.58 -8.66 -25.22
CA PRO A 348 2.64 -9.79 -25.35
C PRO A 348 3.29 -11.08 -25.87
N GLY A 349 4.44 -10.96 -26.59
CA GLY A 349 5.20 -12.08 -27.14
C GLY A 349 6.27 -12.63 -26.19
N CYS A 350 6.54 -11.95 -25.09
CA CYS A 350 7.55 -12.38 -24.11
C CYS A 350 6.92 -13.28 -23.04
N GLU A 351 7.49 -14.47 -22.87
CA GLU A 351 7.15 -15.38 -21.78
C GLU A 351 8.27 -15.35 -20.74
N PRO A 352 8.08 -14.67 -19.60
CA PRO A 352 9.09 -14.69 -18.53
C PRO A 352 9.24 -16.11 -17.96
N ALA A 353 10.44 -16.45 -17.51
CA ALA A 353 10.66 -17.70 -16.83
C ALA A 353 9.87 -17.73 -15.51
N CYS A 354 9.00 -18.71 -15.32
CA CYS A 354 8.18 -18.88 -14.12
C CYS A 354 8.31 -20.29 -13.58
N SER A 355 8.15 -20.47 -12.27
CA SER A 355 8.15 -21.79 -11.63
C SER A 355 7.01 -22.67 -12.14
N ARG A 356 5.90 -22.06 -12.51
CA ARG A 356 4.75 -22.67 -13.16
C ARG A 356 4.00 -21.61 -13.95
N VAL A 357 3.45 -22.01 -15.12
CA VAL A 357 2.59 -21.15 -15.94
C VAL A 357 1.18 -21.72 -15.97
N LEU A 358 0.19 -20.85 -15.80
CA LEU A 358 -1.23 -21.16 -15.90
C LEU A 358 -1.83 -20.35 -17.04
N ASP A 359 -2.59 -21.00 -17.90
CA ASP A 359 -3.32 -20.34 -18.99
C ASP A 359 -4.73 -19.97 -18.54
N LEU A 360 -5.15 -18.74 -18.80
CA LEU A 360 -6.50 -18.27 -18.56
C LEU A 360 -7.04 -17.53 -19.79
N ASP A 361 -8.00 -18.13 -20.45
CA ASP A 361 -8.77 -17.47 -21.49
C ASP A 361 -9.88 -16.61 -20.85
N LEU A 362 -9.77 -15.30 -21.00
CA LEU A 362 -10.74 -14.34 -20.47
C LEU A 362 -12.14 -14.54 -21.05
N SER A 363 -12.24 -15.10 -22.29
CA SER A 363 -13.52 -15.37 -22.93
C SER A 363 -14.32 -16.50 -22.27
N ALA A 364 -13.66 -17.33 -21.47
CA ALA A 364 -14.28 -18.41 -20.71
C ALA A 364 -14.84 -17.96 -19.33
N VAL A 365 -14.60 -16.73 -18.94
CA VAL A 365 -15.11 -16.19 -17.67
C VAL A 365 -16.61 -16.02 -17.73
N THR A 366 -17.31 -16.59 -16.76
CA THR A 366 -18.78 -16.56 -16.69
C THR A 366 -19.26 -15.79 -15.45
N PRO A 367 -20.42 -15.13 -15.49
CA PRO A 367 -21.02 -14.51 -14.32
C PRO A 367 -21.08 -15.47 -13.14
N SER A 368 -20.62 -15.01 -11.98
CA SER A 368 -20.36 -15.84 -10.82
C SER A 368 -20.72 -15.10 -9.53
N ILE A 369 -20.95 -15.86 -8.46
CA ILE A 369 -21.05 -15.34 -7.10
C ILE A 369 -20.01 -16.00 -6.21
N ALA A 370 -19.60 -15.28 -5.17
CA ALA A 370 -18.78 -15.84 -4.12
C ALA A 370 -19.62 -16.61 -3.12
N GLY A 371 -19.03 -17.58 -2.46
CA GLY A 371 -19.65 -18.17 -1.30
C GLY A 371 -19.85 -19.66 -1.34
N PRO A 372 -20.48 -20.23 -0.30
CA PRO A 372 -21.13 -19.52 0.80
C PRO A 372 -20.20 -19.03 1.91
N LYS A 373 -18.93 -19.49 1.98
CA LYS A 373 -18.07 -19.23 3.13
C LYS A 373 -16.91 -18.29 2.83
N ARG A 374 -16.34 -18.38 1.63
CA ARG A 374 -15.09 -17.69 1.27
C ARG A 374 -15.21 -17.02 -0.09
N PRO A 375 -14.53 -15.89 -0.34
CA PRO A 375 -14.50 -15.26 -1.66
C PRO A 375 -14.03 -16.18 -2.79
N GLN A 376 -13.05 -17.04 -2.51
CA GLN A 376 -12.50 -18.00 -3.48
C GLN A 376 -13.40 -19.22 -3.75
N ASP A 377 -14.49 -19.41 -2.98
CA ASP A 377 -15.49 -20.44 -3.26
C ASP A 377 -16.43 -19.88 -4.35
N ARG A 378 -16.02 -19.95 -5.62
CA ARG A 378 -16.78 -19.41 -6.74
C ARG A 378 -17.93 -20.34 -7.15
N ILE A 379 -19.08 -19.78 -7.40
CA ILE A 379 -20.25 -20.48 -7.94
C ILE A 379 -20.70 -19.77 -9.23
N PRO A 380 -20.65 -20.43 -10.40
CA PRO A 380 -21.27 -19.89 -11.61
C PRO A 380 -22.74 -19.53 -11.35
N LEU A 381 -23.17 -18.35 -11.78
CA LEU A 381 -24.52 -17.82 -11.49
C LEU A 381 -25.64 -18.80 -11.91
N ALA A 382 -25.46 -19.49 -13.03
CA ALA A 382 -26.39 -20.51 -13.50
C ALA A 382 -26.56 -21.69 -12.51
N GLN A 383 -25.55 -21.96 -11.68
CA GLN A 383 -25.56 -23.03 -10.68
C GLN A 383 -25.98 -22.56 -9.28
N ALA A 384 -26.14 -21.26 -9.08
CA ALA A 384 -26.46 -20.68 -7.78
C ALA A 384 -27.70 -21.28 -7.08
N PRO A 385 -28.83 -21.52 -7.79
CA PRO A 385 -30.01 -22.15 -7.17
C PRO A 385 -29.72 -23.57 -6.65
N GLN A 386 -28.96 -24.37 -7.38
CA GLN A 386 -28.59 -25.73 -6.98
C GLN A 386 -27.59 -25.70 -5.80
N ALA A 387 -26.58 -24.87 -5.88
CA ALA A 387 -25.59 -24.70 -4.83
C ALA A 387 -26.23 -24.22 -3.52
N PHE A 388 -27.17 -23.26 -3.60
CA PHE A 388 -27.93 -22.81 -2.44
C PHE A 388 -28.74 -23.94 -1.79
N ARG A 389 -29.48 -24.73 -2.57
CA ARG A 389 -30.25 -25.88 -2.04
C ARG A 389 -29.35 -26.90 -1.34
N ALA A 390 -28.15 -27.15 -1.85
CA ALA A 390 -27.21 -28.10 -1.26
C ALA A 390 -26.71 -27.66 0.14
N VAL A 391 -26.62 -26.36 0.40
CA VAL A 391 -26.14 -25.81 1.67
C VAL A 391 -27.27 -25.38 2.62
N LEU A 392 -28.48 -25.25 2.14
CA LEU A 392 -29.64 -24.74 2.88
C LEU A 392 -29.84 -25.49 4.21
N GLY A 393 -29.72 -26.83 4.19
CA GLY A 393 -29.87 -27.66 5.39
C GLY A 393 -28.85 -27.32 6.49
N GLN A 394 -27.64 -26.94 6.14
CA GLN A 394 -26.60 -26.57 7.09
C GLN A 394 -26.94 -25.24 7.78
N TYR A 395 -27.51 -24.28 7.05
CA TYR A 395 -27.93 -22.99 7.58
C TYR A 395 -29.22 -23.11 8.38
N ALA A 396 -30.21 -23.93 7.94
CA ALA A 396 -31.43 -24.19 8.68
C ALA A 396 -31.19 -24.93 10.00
N ALA A 397 -30.28 -25.91 10.02
CA ALA A 397 -29.88 -26.63 11.23
C ALA A 397 -29.09 -25.73 12.20
N GLY A 398 -28.29 -24.81 11.69
CA GLY A 398 -27.57 -23.81 12.48
C GLY A 398 -28.44 -22.71 13.08
N ALA A 399 -29.71 -22.59 12.63
CA ALA A 399 -30.69 -21.71 13.24
C ALA A 399 -31.20 -22.25 14.59
N ALA A 400 -31.11 -23.56 14.86
CA ALA A 400 -31.14 -24.09 16.20
C ALA A 400 -29.76 -23.70 16.84
N ARG A 401 -29.69 -22.53 17.48
CA ARG A 401 -28.50 -22.13 18.25
C ARG A 401 -28.03 -23.32 19.11
N PRO A 402 -26.81 -23.83 18.96
CA PRO A 402 -26.26 -24.68 20.01
C PRO A 402 -26.35 -23.84 21.28
N ALA A 403 -26.96 -24.40 22.32
CA ALA A 403 -26.95 -23.78 23.63
C ALA A 403 -25.52 -23.34 23.90
N ARG A 404 -25.28 -22.03 24.18
CA ARG A 404 -23.95 -21.53 24.49
C ARG A 404 -23.28 -22.54 25.40
N PRO A 405 -22.13 -23.12 25.06
CA PRO A 405 -21.49 -24.04 25.97
C PRO A 405 -21.37 -23.31 27.29
N ALA A 406 -21.91 -23.94 28.34
CA ALA A 406 -21.87 -23.35 29.67
C ALA A 406 -20.41 -23.07 29.95
N LEU A 407 -20.07 -21.79 30.20
CA LEU A 407 -18.70 -21.39 30.55
C LEU A 407 -18.11 -22.40 31.51
N PRO A 408 -16.91 -22.96 31.27
CA PRO A 408 -16.29 -23.86 32.18
C PRO A 408 -16.38 -23.33 33.60
N SER A 409 -16.62 -24.21 34.58
CA SER A 409 -16.83 -23.81 35.96
C SER A 409 -15.74 -22.89 36.54
N VAL A 410 -14.52 -23.01 36.02
CA VAL A 410 -13.38 -22.14 36.34
C VAL A 410 -13.59 -20.69 35.87
N LEU A 411 -14.13 -20.46 34.66
CA LEU A 411 -14.43 -19.10 34.16
C LEU A 411 -15.62 -18.46 34.90
N ARG A 412 -16.60 -19.23 35.37
CA ARG A 412 -17.66 -18.74 36.27
C ARG A 412 -17.13 -18.38 37.66
N LEU A 413 -16.16 -19.14 38.13
CA LEU A 413 -15.48 -18.86 39.42
C LEU A 413 -14.63 -17.58 39.31
N MET A 414 -13.88 -17.41 38.22
CA MET A 414 -13.09 -16.20 37.94
C MET A 414 -13.96 -14.95 37.79
N ALA A 415 -15.08 -15.03 37.07
CA ALA A 415 -16.03 -13.92 36.95
C ALA A 415 -16.71 -13.57 38.29
N ARG A 416 -16.94 -14.56 39.17
CA ARG A 416 -17.46 -14.33 40.54
C ARG A 416 -16.39 -13.74 41.46
N LEU A 417 -15.12 -14.07 41.27
CA LEU A 417 -14.01 -13.49 42.03
C LEU A 417 -13.70 -12.05 41.60
N ALA A 418 -13.82 -11.74 40.33
CA ALA A 418 -13.63 -10.37 39.79
C ALA A 418 -14.76 -9.40 40.18
N LEU A 419 -15.95 -9.90 40.54
CA LEU A 419 -17.11 -9.09 40.97
C LEU A 419 -17.29 -9.01 42.50
N ARG A 420 -16.36 -9.58 43.31
CA ARG A 420 -16.40 -9.38 44.76
C ARG A 420 -15.84 -8.01 45.07
N PRO A 421 -16.56 -7.15 45.82
CA PRO A 421 -15.98 -5.96 46.41
C PRO A 421 -14.83 -6.38 47.31
N ALA A 422 -13.71 -5.66 47.22
CA ALA A 422 -12.57 -5.89 48.09
C ALA A 422 -13.01 -5.89 49.56
N PRO A 423 -12.58 -6.87 50.39
CA PRO A 423 -12.90 -6.83 51.82
C PRO A 423 -12.32 -5.56 52.41
N PRO A 424 -13.02 -4.91 53.38
CA PRO A 424 -12.48 -3.77 54.08
C PRO A 424 -11.18 -4.18 54.78
N LEU A 425 -10.11 -3.45 54.53
CA LEU A 425 -8.83 -3.61 55.21
C LEU A 425 -9.05 -3.32 56.70
N ALA A 426 -9.20 -4.37 57.50
CA ALA A 426 -9.21 -4.28 58.97
C ALA A 426 -7.78 -4.15 59.48
N GLY A 427 -7.49 -3.03 60.09
CA GLY A 427 -6.56 -2.88 61.22
C GLY A 427 -5.07 -2.98 60.91
N LEU A 428 -4.45 -1.85 60.55
CA LEU A 428 -3.09 -1.53 61.00
C LEU A 428 -3.12 -0.26 61.86
N PRO A 429 -2.41 -0.20 62.98
CA PRO A 429 -2.52 0.89 63.93
C PRO A 429 -1.90 2.18 63.40
N GLY A 430 -2.58 3.26 63.68
CA GLY A 430 -2.29 4.60 63.20
C GLY A 430 -0.90 5.12 63.58
N ARG A 431 -0.28 5.78 62.61
CA ARG A 431 0.61 6.90 62.89
C ARG A 431 0.07 8.13 62.16
N HIS A 432 -0.48 9.02 62.97
CA HIS A 432 -0.76 10.38 62.55
C HIS A 432 0.52 11.07 62.06
N ARG A 433 0.52 11.51 60.83
CA ARG A 433 1.16 12.79 60.42
C ARG A 433 0.36 13.35 59.25
N SER A 434 -0.36 14.42 59.61
CA SER A 434 -0.96 15.36 58.68
C SER A 434 0.15 16.06 57.88
N GLY A 435 0.19 15.83 56.61
CA GLY A 435 0.99 16.59 55.67
C GLY A 435 0.15 16.80 54.41
N SER A 436 -0.41 17.99 54.28
CA SER A 436 -1.13 18.43 53.09
C SER A 436 -0.15 18.49 51.92
N MET A 437 -0.25 17.55 51.00
CA MET A 437 0.40 17.69 49.69
C MET A 437 -0.38 18.72 48.87
N LYS A 438 0.15 19.93 48.80
CA LYS A 438 -0.27 20.96 47.84
C LYS A 438 0.06 20.41 46.42
N ALA A 439 -0.94 20.37 45.58
CA ALA A 439 -0.77 20.12 44.15
C ALA A 439 0.21 21.14 43.54
N ALA A 440 1.23 20.67 42.88
CA ALA A 440 2.15 21.52 42.15
C ALA A 440 1.43 22.12 40.93
N PRO A 441 1.57 23.41 40.63
CA PRO A 441 0.95 24.02 39.47
C PRO A 441 1.64 23.56 38.17
N SER A 442 0.84 23.11 37.22
CA SER A 442 1.26 22.85 35.86
C SER A 442 1.83 24.12 35.22
N ARG A 443 3.13 24.11 34.93
CA ARG A 443 3.78 25.18 34.15
C ARG A 443 3.63 24.92 32.66
N PHE A 444 2.50 25.33 32.12
CA PHE A 444 2.40 25.62 30.68
C PHE A 444 1.97 27.10 30.55
N PRO A 445 2.73 27.92 29.83
CA PRO A 445 2.32 29.29 29.58
C PRO A 445 1.10 29.31 28.64
N PRO A 446 0.16 30.23 28.82
CA PRO A 446 -0.97 30.38 27.92
C PRO A 446 -0.51 30.85 26.54
N PRO A 447 -1.23 30.50 25.45
CA PRO A 447 -0.87 30.91 24.12
C PRO A 447 -0.96 32.44 23.99
N THR A 448 0.13 33.04 23.54
CA THR A 448 0.21 34.45 23.21
C THR A 448 -0.77 34.76 22.06
N ARG A 449 -1.74 35.62 22.34
CA ARG A 449 -2.60 36.22 21.32
C ARG A 449 -1.72 37.07 20.38
N SER A 450 -1.56 36.66 19.14
CA SER A 450 -1.03 37.51 18.09
C SER A 450 -2.07 38.62 17.78
N ARG A 451 -1.69 39.87 17.97
CA ARG A 451 -2.46 41.02 17.55
C ARG A 451 -2.50 41.04 16.02
N SER A 452 -3.69 40.99 15.45
CA SER A 452 -3.93 41.36 14.05
C SER A 452 -3.66 42.85 13.84
N PRO A 453 -3.02 43.27 12.74
CA PRO A 453 -2.93 44.67 12.40
C PRO A 453 -4.28 45.18 11.85
N ALA A 454 -4.58 46.42 12.18
CA ALA A 454 -5.81 47.14 11.91
C ALA A 454 -6.13 47.24 10.41
N THR A 455 -7.38 47.04 10.11
CA THR A 455 -8.00 47.24 8.80
C THR A 455 -8.05 48.73 8.42
N GLY A 456 -7.45 49.08 7.28
CA GLY A 456 -7.76 50.32 6.54
C GLY A 456 -8.95 50.09 5.61
N PRO A 457 -9.61 51.19 5.12
CA PRO A 457 -10.97 51.13 4.59
C PRO A 457 -11.07 50.52 3.19
N ALA A 458 -12.18 49.82 2.98
CA ALA A 458 -12.58 49.16 1.74
C ALA A 458 -12.79 50.16 0.58
N THR A 459 -12.16 49.90 -0.54
CA THR A 459 -12.57 50.46 -1.85
C THR A 459 -13.20 49.35 -2.70
N GLY A 460 -14.32 49.70 -3.32
CA GLY A 460 -15.27 48.82 -4.00
C GLY A 460 -14.77 48.04 -5.21
N PRO A 461 -15.62 47.20 -5.80
CA PRO A 461 -15.22 46.17 -6.75
C PRO A 461 -14.87 46.73 -8.14
N ARG A 462 -13.66 46.44 -8.64
CA ARG A 462 -13.28 46.67 -10.03
C ARG A 462 -13.76 45.50 -10.91
N ARG A 463 -14.48 45.86 -11.99
CA ARG A 463 -14.90 44.93 -13.05
C ARG A 463 -13.67 44.35 -13.79
N PRO A 464 -13.75 43.10 -14.29
CA PRO A 464 -12.66 42.55 -15.10
C PRO A 464 -12.64 43.16 -16.49
N ALA A 465 -11.43 43.48 -16.96
CA ALA A 465 -11.16 44.03 -18.30
C ALA A 465 -11.41 42.94 -19.36
N ARG A 466 -12.09 43.35 -20.44
CA ARG A 466 -12.32 42.56 -21.65
C ARG A 466 -11.03 42.44 -22.47
N CYS A 467 -10.69 41.23 -22.88
CA CYS A 467 -9.65 40.97 -23.88
C CYS A 467 -10.15 41.34 -25.29
N PRO A 468 -9.41 42.13 -26.09
CA PRO A 468 -9.76 42.44 -27.46
C PRO A 468 -9.00 41.56 -28.44
N ALA A 469 -9.55 40.43 -28.85
CA ALA A 469 -9.17 39.74 -30.08
C ALA A 469 -10.18 38.64 -30.43
N CYS A 470 -11.32 39.01 -30.94
CA CYS A 470 -12.18 38.15 -31.77
C CYS A 470 -13.05 39.04 -32.67
N ARG A 471 -12.54 39.44 -33.82
CA ARG A 471 -13.36 39.89 -34.96
C ARG A 471 -12.79 39.34 -36.25
N THR A 472 -13.74 38.83 -37.04
CA THR A 472 -13.73 38.53 -38.48
C THR A 472 -13.04 37.24 -38.88
N GLY A 473 -13.70 36.36 -39.63
CA GLY A 473 -14.43 36.56 -40.84
C GLY A 473 -15.29 35.37 -41.28
N ARG A 474 -16.29 35.82 -41.97
CA ARG A 474 -17.34 35.08 -42.70
C ARG A 474 -16.81 34.36 -43.93
N ALA A 475 -17.35 33.17 -44.14
CA ALA A 475 -17.85 32.59 -45.39
C ALA A 475 -17.00 32.62 -46.68
N ALA A 476 -16.74 31.42 -47.22
CA ALA A 476 -17.02 31.15 -48.63
C ALA A 476 -17.27 29.64 -48.85
N ARG A 477 -18.34 29.38 -49.58
CA ARG A 477 -18.76 28.07 -50.09
C ARG A 477 -17.94 27.70 -51.34
N SER A 478 -18.02 26.42 -51.66
CA SER A 478 -17.89 25.80 -52.98
C SER A 478 -16.57 25.15 -53.32
N GLY A 479 -16.75 23.90 -53.70
CA GLY A 479 -15.80 23.03 -54.37
C GLY A 479 -15.81 21.64 -53.82
#